data_a4316dbe2c75f5c88146a43f6dc13ede
#
_entry.id   a4316dbe2c75f5c88146a43f6dc13ede
#
_cell.length_a   1.000
_cell.length_b   1.000
_cell.length_c   1.000
_cell.angle_alpha   90.00
_cell.angle_beta   90.00
_cell.angle_gamma   90.00
#
_symmetry.space_group_name_H-M   'P 1'
#
loop_
_entity.id
_entity.type
_entity.pdbx_description
1 polymer ?
#
loop_
_entity_poly.entity_id
_entity_poly.type
_entity_poly.pdbx_seq_one_letter_code
_entity_poly.pdbx_strand_id
1 'polypeptide(L)'
;MATRPVEIGPAGLHTARAIEHLRLVRRLTQHQLAAHCTALGRPMTNTALSRTERAHRRCDIDDLVAIATALGVPPTTLLLPLPSVSRDDWRGC
;
A
#
# COMPACT_ATOMS: atom_id res chain seq x y z
N MET A 1 17.07 -22.25 -12.45
CA MET A 1 16.69 -22.18 -11.03
C MET A 1 15.34 -21.50 -10.90
N ALA A 2 14.43 -22.12 -10.21
CA ALA A 2 13.09 -21.56 -10.06
C ALA A 2 13.14 -20.34 -9.15
N THR A 3 12.52 -19.24 -9.59
CA THR A 3 12.38 -18.04 -8.79
C THR A 3 11.26 -18.26 -7.78
N ARG A 4 11.52 -17.99 -6.52
CA ARG A 4 10.47 -18.06 -5.52
C ARG A 4 9.44 -16.96 -5.77
N PRO A 5 8.15 -17.27 -5.66
CA PRO A 5 7.14 -16.21 -5.71
C PRO A 5 7.37 -15.22 -4.56
N VAL A 6 6.99 -13.97 -4.80
CA VAL A 6 7.07 -12.94 -3.77
C VAL A 6 6.06 -13.28 -2.67
N GLU A 7 6.56 -13.42 -1.45
CA GLU A 7 5.70 -13.66 -0.30
C GLU A 7 5.36 -12.33 0.34
N ILE A 8 4.07 -12.06 0.45
CA ILE A 8 3.55 -10.87 1.10
C ILE A 8 2.90 -11.31 2.39
N GLY A 9 3.41 -10.83 3.51
CA GLY A 9 2.87 -11.14 4.81
C GLY A 9 1.59 -10.37 5.14
N PRO A 10 1.03 -10.58 6.34
CA PRO A 10 -0.23 -9.94 6.74
C PRO A 10 -0.17 -8.41 6.68
N ALA A 11 0.92 -7.80 7.09
CA ALA A 11 1.07 -6.35 7.04
C ALA A 11 1.04 -5.84 5.60
N GLY A 12 1.73 -6.54 4.69
CA GLY A 12 1.73 -6.17 3.28
C GLY A 12 0.37 -6.32 2.64
N LEU A 13 -0.36 -7.39 2.97
CA LEU A 13 -1.73 -7.57 2.49
C LEU A 13 -2.65 -6.47 3.00
N HIS A 14 -2.52 -6.12 4.27
CA HIS A 14 -3.30 -5.02 4.84
C HIS A 14 -3.03 -3.71 4.12
N THR A 15 -1.75 -3.41 3.92
CA THR A 15 -1.34 -2.18 3.22
C THR A 15 -1.88 -2.14 1.80
N ALA A 16 -1.78 -3.26 1.07
CA ALA A 16 -2.29 -3.36 -0.29
C ALA A 16 -3.79 -3.05 -0.36
N ARG A 17 -4.56 -3.60 0.56
CA ARG A 17 -6.00 -3.36 0.64
C ARG A 17 -6.32 -1.94 1.06
N ALA A 18 -5.53 -1.38 1.97
CA ALA A 18 -5.72 0.00 2.43
C ALA A 18 -5.47 0.98 1.28
N ILE A 19 -4.44 0.75 0.48
CA ILE A 19 -4.14 1.59 -0.69
C ILE A 19 -5.32 1.59 -1.66
N GLU A 20 -5.80 0.41 -2.02
CA GLU A 20 -6.94 0.29 -2.93
C GLU A 20 -8.18 0.97 -2.36
N HIS A 21 -8.49 0.71 -1.10
CA HIS A 21 -9.65 1.30 -0.44
C HIS A 21 -9.60 2.82 -0.46
N LEU A 22 -8.47 3.40 -0.02
CA LEU A 22 -8.33 4.85 0.03
C LEU A 22 -8.32 5.47 -1.36
N ARG A 23 -7.72 4.79 -2.34
CA ARG A 23 -7.76 5.25 -3.72
C ARG A 23 -9.20 5.36 -4.22
N LEU A 24 -10.00 4.32 -3.98
CA LEU A 24 -11.40 4.31 -4.38
C LEU A 24 -12.22 5.37 -3.65
N VAL A 25 -11.96 5.56 -2.36
CA VAL A 25 -12.63 6.61 -1.58
C VAL A 25 -12.31 7.99 -2.15
N ARG A 26 -11.08 8.20 -2.59
CA ARG A 26 -10.65 9.45 -3.23
C ARG A 26 -11.07 9.56 -4.68
N ARG A 27 -11.73 8.54 -5.24
CA ARG A 27 -12.18 8.49 -6.63
C ARG A 27 -11.04 8.65 -7.64
N LEU A 28 -9.88 8.08 -7.30
CA LEU A 28 -8.73 8.08 -8.18
C LEU A 28 -8.64 6.75 -8.93
N THR A 29 -8.27 6.84 -10.21
CA THR A 29 -7.88 5.63 -10.93
C THR A 29 -6.46 5.23 -10.52
N GLN A 30 -6.08 3.99 -10.80
CA GLN A 30 -4.69 3.56 -10.59
C GLN A 30 -3.72 4.43 -11.39
N HIS A 31 -4.10 4.79 -12.61
CA HIS A 31 -3.28 5.64 -13.45
C HIS A 31 -3.05 7.02 -12.81
N GLN A 32 -4.12 7.62 -12.27
CA GLN A 32 -4.02 8.91 -11.61
C GLN A 32 -3.13 8.85 -10.36
N LEU A 33 -3.30 7.83 -9.54
CA LEU A 33 -2.48 7.68 -8.34
C LEU A 33 -1.01 7.46 -8.71
N ALA A 34 -0.75 6.62 -9.71
CA ALA A 34 0.61 6.39 -10.18
C ALA A 34 1.25 7.69 -10.71
N ALA A 35 0.48 8.51 -11.42
CA ALA A 35 0.96 9.80 -11.90
C ALA A 35 1.29 10.75 -10.76
N HIS A 36 0.47 10.76 -9.71
CA HIS A 36 0.75 11.58 -8.52
C HIS A 36 2.05 11.15 -7.84
N CYS A 37 2.28 9.84 -7.70
CA CYS A 37 3.52 9.33 -7.11
C CYS A 37 4.73 9.77 -7.94
N THR A 38 4.63 9.67 -9.25
CA THR A 38 5.70 10.09 -10.16
C THR A 38 5.98 11.58 -10.01
N ALA A 39 4.94 12.40 -9.91
CA ALA A 39 5.07 13.84 -9.71
C ALA A 39 5.74 14.18 -8.39
N LEU A 40 5.59 13.34 -7.38
CA LEU A 40 6.22 13.53 -6.06
C LEU A 40 7.68 13.06 -6.03
N GLY A 41 8.20 12.58 -7.14
CA GLY A 41 9.58 12.12 -7.24
C GLY A 41 9.77 10.62 -7.10
N ARG A 42 8.68 9.86 -6.97
CA ARG A 42 8.76 8.40 -6.94
C ARG A 42 8.14 7.82 -8.21
N PRO A 43 8.94 7.56 -9.23
CA PRO A 43 8.42 7.02 -10.47
C PRO A 43 7.64 5.74 -10.22
N MET A 44 6.42 5.69 -10.72
CA MET A 44 5.55 4.54 -10.53
C MET A 44 4.66 4.38 -11.75
N THR A 45 4.65 3.17 -12.31
CA THR A 45 3.79 2.85 -13.43
C THR A 45 2.42 2.38 -12.93
N ASN A 46 1.43 2.49 -13.79
CA ASN A 46 0.11 1.93 -13.51
C ASN A 46 0.19 0.43 -13.21
N THR A 47 1.02 -0.29 -13.96
CA THR A 47 1.21 -1.73 -13.75
C THR A 47 1.82 -2.02 -12.38
N ALA A 48 2.83 -1.25 -11.97
CA ALA A 48 3.47 -1.43 -10.67
C ALA A 48 2.46 -1.19 -9.54
N LEU A 49 1.66 -0.14 -9.65
CA LEU A 49 0.65 0.16 -8.65
C LEU A 49 -0.43 -0.93 -8.60
N SER A 50 -0.87 -1.41 -9.75
CA SER A 50 -1.84 -2.50 -9.82
C SER A 50 -1.32 -3.75 -9.11
N ARG A 51 -0.06 -4.11 -9.35
CA ARG A 51 0.55 -5.26 -8.67
C ARG A 51 0.67 -5.04 -7.18
N THR A 52 0.98 -3.83 -6.77
CA THR A 52 1.07 -3.47 -5.34
C THR A 52 -0.29 -3.65 -4.66
N GLU A 53 -1.37 -3.18 -5.28
CA GLU A 53 -2.72 -3.32 -4.74
C GLU A 53 -3.20 -4.77 -4.68
N ARG A 54 -2.72 -5.61 -5.59
CA ARG A 54 -3.06 -7.03 -5.61
C ARG A 54 -2.15 -7.88 -4.75
N ALA A 55 -1.21 -7.27 -4.07
CA ALA A 55 -0.19 -7.95 -3.27
C ALA A 55 0.67 -8.90 -4.11
N HIS A 56 0.89 -8.58 -5.37
CA HIS A 56 1.80 -9.30 -6.26
C HIS A 56 3.19 -8.66 -6.33
N ARG A 57 3.36 -7.53 -5.66
CA ARG A 57 4.61 -6.79 -5.61
C ARG A 57 4.73 -6.20 -4.21
N ARG A 58 5.92 -6.25 -3.65
CA ARG A 58 6.18 -5.63 -2.36
C ARG A 58 6.13 -4.11 -2.48
N CYS A 59 5.55 -3.48 -1.47
CA CYS A 59 5.55 -2.03 -1.34
C CYS A 59 6.70 -1.67 -0.40
N ASP A 60 7.77 -1.11 -0.94
CA ASP A 60 8.88 -0.70 -0.08
C ASP A 60 8.53 0.60 0.65
N ILE A 61 9.43 1.04 1.53
CA ILE A 61 9.18 2.24 2.34
C ILE A 61 8.99 3.48 1.47
N ASP A 62 9.79 3.61 0.42
CA ASP A 62 9.69 4.78 -0.46
C ASP A 62 8.37 4.79 -1.23
N ASP A 63 7.94 3.61 -1.69
CA ASP A 63 6.64 3.47 -2.35
C ASP A 63 5.52 3.85 -1.39
N LEU A 64 5.60 3.36 -0.15
CA LEU A 64 4.59 3.61 0.87
C LEU A 64 4.44 5.09 1.15
N VAL A 65 5.55 5.78 1.36
CA VAL A 65 5.54 7.21 1.66
C VAL A 65 4.97 8.01 0.49
N ALA A 66 5.36 7.68 -0.74
CA ALA A 66 4.86 8.38 -1.93
C ALA A 66 3.36 8.15 -2.12
N ILE A 67 2.90 6.92 -1.97
CA ILE A 67 1.48 6.58 -2.11
C ILE A 67 0.65 7.29 -1.03
N ALA A 68 1.11 7.24 0.21
CA ALA A 68 0.40 7.91 1.30
C ALA A 68 0.31 9.41 1.08
N THR A 69 1.40 10.03 0.66
CA THR A 69 1.44 11.46 0.36
C THR A 69 0.47 11.79 -0.79
N ALA A 70 0.47 10.98 -1.84
CA ALA A 70 -0.45 11.17 -2.97
C ALA A 70 -1.91 11.01 -2.56
N LEU A 71 -2.20 10.13 -1.61
CA LEU A 71 -3.54 9.94 -1.07
C LEU A 71 -3.93 10.99 -0.03
N GLY A 72 -2.98 11.79 0.42
CA GLY A 72 -3.24 12.82 1.42
C GLY A 72 -3.41 12.27 2.83
N VAL A 73 -2.77 11.16 3.15
CA VAL A 73 -2.81 10.54 4.47
C VAL A 73 -1.39 10.30 4.98
N PRO A 74 -1.20 10.23 6.31
CA PRO A 74 0.10 9.83 6.83
C PRO A 74 0.39 8.36 6.51
N PRO A 75 1.66 7.98 6.30
CA PRO A 75 2.00 6.59 6.00
C PRO A 75 1.47 5.59 7.04
N THR A 76 1.38 6.00 8.30
CA THR A 76 0.83 5.17 9.37
C THR A 76 -0.59 4.71 9.10
N THR A 77 -1.38 5.51 8.37
CA THR A 77 -2.75 5.13 8.01
C THR A 77 -2.78 3.86 7.17
N LEU A 78 -1.77 3.67 6.33
CA LEU A 78 -1.66 2.47 5.50
C LEU A 78 -1.12 1.26 6.28
N LEU A 79 -0.48 1.50 7.41
CA LEU A 79 0.15 0.46 8.22
C LEU A 79 -0.70 0.03 9.40
N LEU A 80 -1.72 0.79 9.77
CA LEU A 80 -2.54 0.49 10.93
C LEU A 80 -3.25 -0.85 10.74
N PRO A 81 -3.29 -1.68 11.79
CA PRO A 81 -3.99 -2.96 11.70
C PRO A 81 -5.48 -2.75 11.48
N LEU A 82 -6.11 -3.77 10.90
CA LEU A 82 -7.56 -3.77 10.75
C LEU A 82 -8.24 -3.71 12.11
N PRO A 83 -9.45 -3.13 12.19
CA PRO A 83 -10.16 -2.97 13.45
C PRO A 83 -10.38 -4.27 14.25
N SER A 84 -10.25 -5.41 13.58
CA SER A 84 -10.39 -6.71 14.24
C SER A 84 -9.28 -7.00 15.24
N VAL A 85 -8.16 -6.27 15.16
CA VAL A 85 -7.05 -6.45 16.10
C VAL A 85 -7.20 -5.42 17.19
N SER A 86 -7.60 -5.88 18.40
CA SER A 86 -7.79 -4.97 19.51
C SER A 86 -6.45 -4.60 20.14
N ARG A 87 -6.45 -3.47 20.84
CA ARG A 87 -5.26 -3.04 21.58
C ARG A 87 -4.82 -4.06 22.60
N ASP A 88 -5.76 -4.77 23.16
CA ASP A 88 -5.48 -5.73 24.24
C ASP A 88 -4.72 -6.94 23.72
N ASP A 89 -4.91 -7.29 22.44
CA ASP A 89 -4.28 -8.46 21.85
C ASP A 89 -2.76 -8.38 21.88
N TRP A 90 -2.18 -7.22 21.59
CA TRP A 90 -0.75 -7.11 21.60
C TRP A 90 -0.17 -6.65 22.94
N ARG A 91 -0.99 -6.14 23.83
CA ARG A 91 -0.58 -5.86 25.20
C ARG A 91 -0.27 -7.12 25.99
N GLY A 92 -0.94 -8.18 25.64
CA GLY A 92 -0.76 -9.46 26.31
C GLY A 92 0.51 -10.19 25.92
N CYS A 93 1.27 -9.63 25.00
CA CYS A 93 2.52 -10.26 24.57
C CYS A 93 3.68 -9.98 25.50
#